data_b34e252ceffa29e7e07db341e784ac73
#
_entry.id   b34e252ceffa29e7e07db341e784ac73
#
_cell.length_a   1.000
_cell.length_b   1.000
_cell.length_c   1.000
_cell.angle_alpha   90.00
_cell.angle_beta   90.00
_cell.angle_gamma   90.00
#
_symmetry.space_group_name_H-M   'P 1'
#
loop_
_entity.id
_entity.type
_entity.pdbx_description
1 polymer ?
#
loop_
_entity_poly.entity_id
_entity_poly.type
_entity_poly.pdbx_seq_one_letter_code
_entity_poly.pdbx_strand_id
1 'polypeptide(L)'
;MTIDEIYKKEEISVRSYHVCKYNELHSVSDLKQYYRKNKSFEKLRNCGRKSNKELIEIFNKYQDDYVENREMENPLKSIILNLTRVQREVVNSFIFVNTNTLSVRSKNAISLHLKGNLKVKNFAEKILLSEKFNINNIKNIGAKCVPELEVFISIIKDFIFEDFVSRIEVTK
;
A
#
# COMPACT_ATOMS: atom_id res chain seq x y z
N MET A 1 -17.10 5.01 -1.17
CA MET A 1 -18.33 5.70 -0.66
C MET A 1 -18.40 7.10 -1.23
N THR A 2 -19.54 7.48 -1.78
CA THR A 2 -19.80 8.81 -2.37
C THR A 2 -20.39 9.76 -1.33
N ILE A 3 -20.28 11.08 -1.60
CA ILE A 3 -20.92 12.11 -0.74
C ILE A 3 -22.44 12.00 -0.80
N ASP A 4 -23.00 11.53 -1.93
CA ASP A 4 -24.44 11.28 -2.07
C ASP A 4 -24.94 10.16 -1.15
N GLU A 5 -24.13 9.09 -1.00
CA GLU A 5 -24.43 7.99 -0.08
C GLU A 5 -24.39 8.44 1.39
N ILE A 6 -23.42 9.29 1.76
CA ILE A 6 -23.31 9.85 3.11
C ILE A 6 -24.49 10.76 3.40
N TYR A 7 -24.90 11.57 2.44
CA TYR A 7 -26.07 12.44 2.56
C TYR A 7 -27.38 11.64 2.71
N LYS A 8 -27.58 10.56 1.92
CA LYS A 8 -28.72 9.66 2.05
C LYS A 8 -28.80 8.95 3.40
N LYS A 9 -27.66 8.73 4.05
CA LYS A 9 -27.56 8.17 5.41
C LYS A 9 -27.75 9.23 6.52
N GLU A 10 -28.05 10.47 6.15
CA GLU A 10 -28.21 11.59 7.08
C GLU A 10 -26.97 11.88 7.96
N GLU A 11 -25.80 11.47 7.50
CA GLU A 11 -24.54 11.65 8.21
C GLU A 11 -23.89 13.02 7.98
N ILE A 12 -24.41 13.80 7.03
CA ILE A 12 -23.94 15.12 6.64
C ILE A 12 -25.13 16.06 6.42
N SER A 13 -25.03 17.28 6.89
CA SER A 13 -26.08 18.28 6.69
C SER A 13 -26.20 18.70 5.21
N VAL A 14 -27.39 19.19 4.83
CA VAL A 14 -27.65 19.77 3.51
C VAL A 14 -26.61 20.82 3.14
N ARG A 15 -26.21 21.66 4.10
CA ARG A 15 -25.22 22.71 3.88
C ARG A 15 -23.84 22.15 3.55
N SER A 16 -23.36 21.18 4.32
CA SER A 16 -22.05 20.54 4.10
C SER A 16 -22.05 19.69 2.83
N TYR A 17 -23.18 19.04 2.50
CA TYR A 17 -23.37 18.39 1.22
C TYR A 17 -23.20 19.36 0.04
N HIS A 18 -23.85 20.53 0.08
CA HIS A 18 -23.68 21.53 -0.97
C HIS A 18 -22.25 22.10 -1.01
N VAL A 19 -21.58 22.26 0.12
CA VAL A 19 -20.15 22.67 0.14
C VAL A 19 -19.34 21.66 -0.68
N CYS A 20 -19.53 20.35 -0.47
CA CYS A 20 -18.82 19.34 -1.23
C CYS A 20 -19.12 19.45 -2.74
N LYS A 21 -20.41 19.54 -3.12
CA LYS A 21 -20.80 19.64 -4.51
C LYS A 21 -20.24 20.88 -5.22
N TYR A 22 -20.26 22.06 -4.58
CA TYR A 22 -19.72 23.29 -5.15
C TYR A 22 -18.18 23.26 -5.32
N ASN A 23 -17.49 22.41 -4.58
CA ASN A 23 -16.04 22.30 -4.65
C ASN A 23 -15.60 20.99 -5.32
N GLU A 24 -16.50 20.33 -6.09
CA GLU A 24 -16.23 19.11 -6.87
C GLU A 24 -15.70 17.93 -6.02
N LEU A 25 -16.06 17.90 -4.74
CA LEU A 25 -15.76 16.79 -3.86
C LEU A 25 -16.92 15.79 -3.93
N HIS A 26 -16.76 14.71 -4.67
CA HIS A 26 -17.82 13.73 -4.95
C HIS A 26 -17.74 12.49 -4.08
N SER A 27 -16.58 12.25 -3.47
CA SER A 27 -16.30 11.04 -2.68
C SER A 27 -15.55 11.35 -1.39
N VAL A 28 -15.54 10.37 -0.47
CA VAL A 28 -14.69 10.40 0.74
C VAL A 28 -13.20 10.48 0.35
N SER A 29 -12.82 9.89 -0.77
CA SER A 29 -11.45 9.98 -1.29
C SER A 29 -11.06 11.42 -1.59
N ASP A 30 -11.95 12.19 -2.22
CA ASP A 30 -11.71 13.61 -2.55
C ASP A 30 -11.57 14.46 -1.28
N LEU A 31 -12.45 14.22 -0.27
CA LEU A 31 -12.35 14.86 1.04
C LEU A 31 -10.98 14.59 1.68
N LYS A 32 -10.52 13.34 1.63
CA LYS A 32 -9.25 12.93 2.20
C LYS A 32 -8.07 13.57 1.48
N GLN A 33 -8.09 13.57 0.16
CA GLN A 33 -7.06 14.22 -0.65
C GLN A 33 -6.99 15.72 -0.36
N TYR A 34 -8.13 16.39 -0.30
CA TYR A 34 -8.21 17.80 0.03
C TYR A 34 -7.67 18.10 1.43
N TYR A 35 -8.11 17.34 2.45
CA TYR A 35 -7.67 17.52 3.84
C TYR A 35 -6.17 17.29 4.03
N ARG A 36 -5.59 16.30 3.35
CA ARG A 36 -4.14 16.04 3.39
C ARG A 36 -3.33 17.25 2.94
N LYS A 37 -3.78 17.90 1.88
CA LYS A 37 -3.11 19.06 1.29
C LYS A 37 -3.30 20.32 2.14
N ASN A 38 -4.51 20.56 2.66
CA ASN A 38 -4.90 21.84 3.26
C ASN A 38 -5.04 21.78 4.78
N LYS A 39 -5.11 20.59 5.41
CA LYS A 39 -5.31 20.33 6.85
C LYS A 39 -6.61 20.92 7.44
N SER A 40 -7.48 21.46 6.61
CA SER A 40 -8.76 22.07 6.96
C SER A 40 -9.64 22.19 5.72
N PHE A 41 -10.96 22.22 5.90
CA PHE A 41 -11.94 22.47 4.83
C PHE A 41 -12.38 23.95 4.77
N GLU A 42 -11.89 24.81 5.65
CA GLU A 42 -12.31 26.23 5.71
C GLU A 42 -12.05 27.03 4.43
N LYS A 43 -11.05 26.61 3.63
CA LYS A 43 -10.73 27.21 2.34
C LYS A 43 -11.69 26.83 1.21
N LEU A 44 -12.57 25.85 1.44
CA LEU A 44 -13.61 25.51 0.47
C LEU A 44 -14.62 26.64 0.35
N ARG A 45 -15.08 26.92 -0.88
CA ARG A 45 -16.11 27.89 -1.14
C ARG A 45 -17.37 27.55 -0.33
N ASN A 46 -17.94 28.55 0.35
CA ASN A 46 -19.13 28.44 1.20
C ASN A 46 -18.96 27.54 2.45
N CYS A 47 -17.77 27.11 2.80
CA CYS A 47 -17.51 26.32 3.98
C CYS A 47 -17.29 27.22 5.21
N GLY A 48 -18.29 27.26 6.10
CA GLY A 48 -18.17 27.93 7.40
C GLY A 48 -17.66 26.98 8.48
N ARG A 49 -17.41 27.52 9.68
CA ARG A 49 -16.88 26.75 10.84
C ARG A 49 -17.67 25.47 11.15
N LYS A 50 -19.02 25.53 11.07
CA LYS A 50 -19.86 24.34 11.33
C LYS A 50 -19.66 23.27 10.25
N SER A 51 -19.66 23.65 8.97
CA SER A 51 -19.43 22.70 7.87
C SER A 51 -18.00 22.13 7.89
N ASN A 52 -17.00 22.95 8.23
CA ASN A 52 -15.63 22.46 8.39
C ASN A 52 -15.55 21.37 9.47
N LYS A 53 -16.16 21.61 10.65
CA LYS A 53 -16.18 20.63 11.75
C LYS A 53 -16.85 19.33 11.32
N GLU A 54 -18.01 19.41 10.69
CA GLU A 54 -18.77 18.27 10.21
C GLU A 54 -17.99 17.46 9.15
N LEU A 55 -17.33 18.12 8.20
CA LEU A 55 -16.50 17.47 7.20
C LEU A 55 -15.25 16.80 7.81
N ILE A 56 -14.69 17.36 8.89
CA ILE A 56 -13.62 16.72 9.66
C ILE A 56 -14.13 15.47 10.40
N GLU A 57 -15.33 15.52 10.96
CA GLU A 57 -15.95 14.36 11.60
C GLU A 57 -16.19 13.22 10.61
N ILE A 58 -16.69 13.54 9.40
CA ILE A 58 -16.83 12.57 8.31
C ILE A 58 -15.46 12.02 7.86
N PHE A 59 -14.47 12.91 7.70
CA PHE A 59 -13.11 12.49 7.39
C PHE A 59 -12.58 11.49 8.43
N ASN A 60 -12.75 11.77 9.72
CA ASN A 60 -12.29 10.90 10.80
C ASN A 60 -13.08 9.59 10.85
N LYS A 61 -14.41 9.64 10.70
CA LYS A 61 -15.29 8.46 10.70
C LYS A 61 -14.91 7.45 9.63
N TYR A 62 -14.57 7.94 8.45
CA TYR A 62 -14.18 7.10 7.30
C TYR A 62 -12.67 7.01 7.10
N GLN A 63 -11.87 7.42 8.10
CA GLN A 63 -10.41 7.32 8.02
C GLN A 63 -9.96 5.87 7.97
N ASP A 64 -10.59 4.98 8.75
CA ASP A 64 -10.25 3.56 8.83
C ASP A 64 -10.69 2.77 7.60
N ASP A 65 -11.83 3.10 6.99
CA ASP A 65 -12.26 2.49 5.70
C ASP A 65 -11.25 2.71 4.56
N TYR A 66 -10.32 3.65 4.72
CA TYR A 66 -9.28 3.93 3.73
C TYR A 66 -7.97 3.17 3.97
N VAL A 67 -7.83 2.56 5.13
CA VAL A 67 -6.73 1.60 5.35
C VAL A 67 -6.99 0.38 4.46
N GLU A 68 -8.24 -0.11 4.39
CA GLU A 68 -8.63 -1.19 3.47
C GLU A 68 -8.45 -0.81 1.98
N ASN A 69 -8.80 0.44 1.57
CA ASN A 69 -8.65 0.86 0.18
C ASN A 69 -7.21 1.24 -0.22
N ARG A 70 -6.31 1.56 0.73
CA ARG A 70 -4.88 1.71 0.44
C ARG A 70 -4.18 0.35 0.30
N GLU A 71 -4.74 -0.66 0.93
CA GLU A 71 -4.29 -2.04 0.75
C GLU A 71 -4.68 -2.56 -0.64
N MET A 72 -5.78 -2.06 -1.26
CA MET A 72 -6.12 -2.32 -2.66
C MET A 72 -5.20 -1.62 -3.66
N GLU A 73 -4.52 -0.50 -3.30
CA GLU A 73 -3.52 0.15 -4.16
C GLU A 73 -2.23 -0.68 -4.32
N ASN A 74 -1.99 -1.63 -3.43
CA ASN A 74 -0.88 -2.57 -3.56
C ASN A 74 -1.32 -3.97 -3.13
N PRO A 75 -1.89 -4.76 -4.05
CA PRO A 75 -2.39 -6.10 -3.75
C PRO A 75 -1.31 -7.01 -3.14
N LEU A 76 -0.05 -6.81 -3.50
CA LEU A 76 1.07 -7.55 -2.93
C LEU A 76 1.24 -7.27 -1.42
N LYS A 77 1.00 -6.03 -0.97
CA LYS A 77 1.06 -5.66 0.44
C LYS A 77 -0.03 -6.37 1.24
N SER A 78 -1.27 -6.37 0.72
CA SER A 78 -2.39 -7.06 1.36
C SER A 78 -2.11 -8.57 1.47
N ILE A 79 -1.61 -9.19 0.41
CA ILE A 79 -1.24 -10.62 0.43
C ILE A 79 -0.20 -10.89 1.52
N ILE A 80 0.90 -10.12 1.56
CA ILE A 80 2.00 -10.34 2.51
C ILE A 80 1.57 -10.16 3.97
N LEU A 81 0.70 -9.18 4.25
CA LEU A 81 0.18 -8.95 5.60
C LEU A 81 -0.71 -10.10 6.08
N ASN A 82 -1.50 -10.69 5.17
CA ASN A 82 -2.46 -11.75 5.47
C ASN A 82 -1.87 -13.17 5.40
N LEU A 83 -0.59 -13.34 5.05
CA LEU A 83 0.06 -14.64 5.07
C LEU A 83 -0.04 -15.29 6.45
N THR A 84 -0.53 -16.51 6.50
CA THR A 84 -0.48 -17.36 7.70
C THR A 84 0.97 -17.71 8.07
N ARG A 85 1.18 -18.24 9.27
CA ARG A 85 2.52 -18.68 9.71
C ARG A 85 3.12 -19.70 8.74
N VAL A 86 2.34 -20.67 8.31
CA VAL A 86 2.78 -21.73 7.37
C VAL A 86 3.15 -21.13 6.03
N GLN A 87 2.31 -20.26 5.48
CA GLN A 87 2.56 -19.58 4.22
C GLN A 87 3.83 -18.71 4.27
N ARG A 88 4.07 -18.01 5.37
CA ARG A 88 5.32 -17.24 5.56
C ARG A 88 6.56 -18.14 5.53
N GLU A 89 6.50 -19.34 6.12
CA GLU A 89 7.63 -20.26 6.08
C GLU A 89 7.85 -20.84 4.67
N VAL A 90 6.77 -21.08 3.91
CA VAL A 90 6.88 -21.47 2.49
C VAL A 90 7.58 -20.37 1.68
N VAL A 91 7.14 -19.12 1.82
CA VAL A 91 7.78 -17.98 1.12
C VAL A 91 9.24 -17.80 1.58
N ASN A 92 9.52 -17.91 2.87
CA ASN A 92 10.90 -17.83 3.40
C ASN A 92 11.79 -18.91 2.79
N SER A 93 11.30 -20.14 2.69
CA SER A 93 12.02 -21.26 2.05
C SER A 93 12.25 -21.00 0.57
N PHE A 94 11.25 -20.46 -0.13
CA PHE A 94 11.36 -20.11 -1.54
C PHE A 94 12.41 -19.00 -1.76
N ILE A 95 12.40 -17.93 -0.95
CA ILE A 95 13.42 -16.88 -0.99
C ILE A 95 14.82 -17.48 -0.74
N PHE A 96 14.95 -18.34 0.25
CA PHE A 96 16.23 -18.95 0.60
C PHE A 96 16.78 -19.82 -0.55
N VAL A 97 15.95 -20.69 -1.13
CA VAL A 97 16.34 -21.55 -2.25
C VAL A 97 16.78 -20.71 -3.45
N ASN A 98 15.98 -19.72 -3.83
CA ASN A 98 16.32 -18.86 -4.98
C ASN A 98 17.52 -17.95 -4.71
N THR A 99 17.78 -17.56 -3.45
CA THR A 99 19.03 -16.84 -3.09
C THR A 99 20.26 -17.71 -3.35
N ASN A 100 20.16 -19.04 -3.23
CA ASN A 100 21.29 -19.93 -3.50
C ASN A 100 21.62 -20.10 -4.99
N THR A 101 20.71 -19.71 -5.89
CA THR A 101 20.97 -19.72 -7.33
C THR A 101 21.73 -18.47 -7.80
N LEU A 102 21.77 -17.42 -6.97
CA LEU A 102 22.49 -16.19 -7.28
C LEU A 102 24.01 -16.39 -7.26
N SER A 103 24.71 -15.59 -8.08
CA SER A 103 26.17 -15.46 -7.96
C SER A 103 26.56 -15.02 -6.55
N VAL A 104 27.75 -15.40 -6.10
CA VAL A 104 28.26 -15.05 -4.77
C VAL A 104 28.20 -13.54 -4.52
N ARG A 105 28.48 -12.73 -5.54
CA ARG A 105 28.46 -11.28 -5.44
C ARG A 105 27.05 -10.74 -5.27
N SER A 106 26.07 -11.20 -6.03
CA SER A 106 24.67 -10.82 -5.92
C SER A 106 24.07 -11.28 -4.60
N LYS A 107 24.38 -12.50 -4.18
CA LYS A 107 23.96 -13.04 -2.88
C LYS A 107 24.49 -12.18 -1.72
N ASN A 108 25.76 -11.81 -1.74
CA ASN A 108 26.35 -10.96 -0.69
C ASN A 108 25.75 -9.55 -0.72
N ALA A 109 25.51 -8.97 -1.89
CA ALA A 109 24.94 -7.63 -2.04
C ALA A 109 23.51 -7.57 -1.49
N ILE A 110 22.64 -8.53 -1.84
CA ILE A 110 21.27 -8.58 -1.33
C ILE A 110 21.22 -8.89 0.17
N SER A 111 22.08 -9.79 0.65
CA SER A 111 22.18 -10.11 2.07
C SER A 111 22.60 -8.89 2.89
N LEU A 112 23.59 -8.14 2.42
CA LEU A 112 24.03 -6.90 3.08
C LEU A 112 22.91 -5.84 3.10
N HIS A 113 22.19 -5.67 1.99
CA HIS A 113 21.05 -4.73 1.91
C HIS A 113 19.95 -5.09 2.91
N LEU A 114 19.67 -6.38 3.08
CA LEU A 114 18.67 -6.91 4.01
C LEU A 114 19.21 -7.12 5.43
N LYS A 115 20.45 -6.74 5.71
CA LYS A 115 21.12 -6.91 7.01
C LYS A 115 21.11 -8.39 7.49
N GLY A 116 21.35 -9.32 6.57
CA GLY A 116 21.34 -10.76 6.83
C GLY A 116 19.96 -11.39 7.05
N ASN A 117 18.89 -10.60 7.05
CA ASN A 117 17.54 -11.08 7.29
C ASN A 117 16.76 -11.23 5.98
N LEU A 118 16.78 -12.42 5.38
CA LEU A 118 16.09 -12.78 4.12
C LEU A 118 14.63 -13.21 4.32
N LYS A 119 14.06 -13.02 5.52
CA LYS A 119 12.65 -13.36 5.76
C LYS A 119 11.71 -12.46 4.98
N VAL A 120 10.58 -13.02 4.55
CA VAL A 120 9.58 -12.36 3.69
C VAL A 120 9.16 -10.98 4.21
N LYS A 121 8.98 -10.81 5.51
CA LYS A 121 8.60 -9.51 6.09
C LYS A 121 9.64 -8.44 5.78
N ASN A 122 10.93 -8.69 6.07
CA ASN A 122 11.99 -7.73 5.82
C ASN A 122 12.28 -7.53 4.32
N PHE A 123 12.18 -8.61 3.54
CA PHE A 123 12.31 -8.57 2.08
C PHE A 123 11.21 -7.70 1.45
N ALA A 124 9.97 -7.90 1.89
CA ALA A 124 8.83 -7.11 1.44
C ALA A 124 8.97 -5.62 1.80
N GLU A 125 9.25 -5.30 3.05
CA GLU A 125 9.37 -3.91 3.52
C GLU A 125 10.47 -3.13 2.81
N LYS A 126 11.60 -3.78 2.53
CA LYS A 126 12.78 -3.08 1.96
C LYS A 126 12.87 -3.11 0.44
N ILE A 127 12.26 -4.10 -0.20
CA ILE A 127 12.39 -4.33 -1.64
C ILE A 127 11.03 -4.25 -2.35
N LEU A 128 10.08 -5.11 -2.00
CA LEU A 128 8.85 -5.26 -2.79
C LEU A 128 7.87 -4.10 -2.63
N LEU A 129 7.80 -3.51 -1.44
CA LEU A 129 6.82 -2.48 -1.06
C LEU A 129 7.44 -1.09 -0.89
N SER A 130 8.75 -0.98 -1.01
CA SER A 130 9.45 0.27 -0.83
C SER A 130 9.43 1.11 -2.09
N GLU A 131 8.71 2.22 -2.10
CA GLU A 131 8.71 3.20 -3.19
C GLU A 131 10.10 3.82 -3.48
N LYS A 132 10.98 3.78 -2.48
CA LYS A 132 12.35 4.32 -2.60
C LYS A 132 13.36 3.26 -3.00
N PHE A 133 12.94 2.01 -3.15
CA PHE A 133 13.86 0.95 -3.55
C PHE A 133 14.29 1.16 -4.99
N ASN A 134 15.62 1.20 -5.16
CA ASN A 134 16.25 1.17 -6.45
C ASN A 134 17.42 0.20 -6.36
N ILE A 135 17.42 -0.79 -7.25
CA ILE A 135 18.40 -1.86 -7.25
C ILE A 135 19.82 -1.32 -7.40
N ASN A 136 20.00 -0.23 -8.15
CA ASN A 136 21.30 0.41 -8.35
C ASN A 136 21.87 1.05 -7.06
N ASN A 137 21.03 1.25 -6.03
CA ASN A 137 21.44 1.79 -4.74
C ASN A 137 21.91 0.70 -3.76
N ILE A 138 21.87 -0.57 -4.17
CA ILE A 138 22.40 -1.66 -3.35
C ILE A 138 23.94 -1.56 -3.33
N LYS A 139 24.51 -1.50 -2.13
CA LYS A 139 25.98 -1.43 -1.98
C LYS A 139 26.66 -2.66 -2.57
N ASN A 140 27.83 -2.44 -3.18
CA ASN A 140 28.68 -3.48 -3.77
C ASN A 140 28.04 -4.22 -4.97
N ILE A 141 27.01 -3.64 -5.60
CA ILE A 141 26.44 -4.16 -6.84
C ILE A 141 27.28 -3.73 -8.04
N GLY A 142 27.51 -4.66 -8.95
CA GLY A 142 28.12 -4.37 -10.26
C GLY A 142 27.10 -4.52 -11.39
N ALA A 143 27.41 -3.98 -12.56
CA ALA A 143 26.51 -4.00 -13.72
C ALA A 143 25.97 -5.39 -14.08
N LYS A 144 26.78 -6.45 -13.87
CA LYS A 144 26.36 -7.85 -14.09
C LYS A 144 25.40 -8.40 -13.03
N CYS A 145 25.38 -7.82 -11.83
CA CYS A 145 24.51 -8.27 -10.75
C CYS A 145 23.10 -7.68 -10.85
N VAL A 146 22.94 -6.53 -11.52
CA VAL A 146 21.64 -5.84 -11.65
C VAL A 146 20.60 -6.74 -12.31
N PRO A 147 20.80 -7.26 -13.54
CA PRO A 147 19.81 -8.10 -14.20
C PRO A 147 19.54 -9.41 -13.44
N GLU A 148 20.55 -9.98 -12.77
CA GLU A 148 20.40 -11.18 -11.96
C GLU A 148 19.47 -10.93 -10.75
N LEU A 149 19.64 -9.79 -10.07
CA LEU A 149 18.79 -9.42 -8.94
C LEU A 149 17.39 -8.96 -9.38
N GLU A 150 17.23 -8.34 -10.54
CA GLU A 150 15.92 -8.00 -11.12
C GLU A 150 15.10 -9.27 -11.36
N VAL A 151 15.69 -10.27 -12.00
CA VAL A 151 15.05 -11.58 -12.22
C VAL A 151 14.70 -12.25 -10.89
N PHE A 152 15.62 -12.27 -9.94
CA PHE A 152 15.39 -12.83 -8.62
C PHE A 152 14.21 -12.16 -7.89
N ILE A 153 14.16 -10.82 -7.88
CA ILE A 153 13.07 -10.07 -7.25
C ILE A 153 11.73 -10.33 -7.95
N SER A 154 11.72 -10.41 -9.29
CA SER A 154 10.53 -10.74 -10.07
C SER A 154 10.00 -12.13 -9.72
N ILE A 155 10.86 -13.16 -9.71
CA ILE A 155 10.48 -14.52 -9.36
C ILE A 155 9.83 -14.59 -7.97
N ILE A 156 10.39 -13.90 -6.98
CA ILE A 156 9.81 -13.87 -5.62
C ILE A 156 8.46 -13.16 -5.61
N LYS A 157 8.34 -12.05 -6.34
CA LYS A 157 7.09 -11.29 -6.46
C LYS A 157 6.01 -12.12 -7.13
N ASP A 158 6.32 -12.77 -8.24
CA ASP A 158 5.39 -13.58 -9.02
C ASP A 158 4.93 -14.82 -8.21
N PHE A 159 5.84 -15.48 -7.50
CA PHE A 159 5.52 -16.58 -6.59
C PHE A 159 4.51 -16.15 -5.51
N ILE A 160 4.75 -15.00 -4.86
CA ILE A 160 3.82 -14.49 -3.84
C ILE A 160 2.46 -14.17 -4.48
N PHE A 161 2.45 -13.64 -5.69
CA PHE A 161 1.23 -13.23 -6.37
C PHE A 161 0.41 -14.44 -6.86
N GLU A 162 1.04 -15.37 -7.54
CA GLU A 162 0.35 -16.54 -8.15
C GLU A 162 -0.15 -17.55 -7.12
N ASP A 163 0.68 -17.92 -6.15
CA ASP A 163 0.32 -18.95 -5.17
C ASP A 163 -0.69 -18.48 -4.11
N PHE A 164 -0.79 -17.18 -3.87
CA PHE A 164 -1.62 -16.66 -2.78
C PHE A 164 -2.80 -15.80 -3.22
N VAL A 165 -2.84 -15.25 -4.45
CA VAL A 165 -4.03 -14.57 -5.00
C VAL A 165 -5.11 -15.56 -5.38
N SER A 166 -4.76 -16.64 -6.08
CA SER A 166 -5.72 -17.66 -6.53
C SER A 166 -6.47 -18.36 -5.39
N ARG A 167 -5.96 -18.31 -4.16
CA ARG A 167 -6.61 -18.89 -2.97
C ARG A 167 -7.53 -17.93 -2.22
N ILE A 168 -7.43 -16.63 -2.45
CA ILE A 168 -8.32 -15.62 -1.84
C ILE A 168 -9.66 -15.57 -2.58
N GLU A 169 -9.69 -15.87 -3.87
CA GLU A 169 -10.93 -15.90 -4.67
C GLU A 169 -11.81 -17.13 -4.44
N VAL A 170 -11.26 -18.22 -3.89
CA VAL A 170 -12.01 -19.48 -3.65
C VAL A 170 -12.75 -19.50 -2.31
N THR A 171 -12.56 -18.48 -1.45
CA THR A 171 -13.16 -18.44 -0.10
C THR A 171 -14.24 -17.36 0.06
N LYS A 172 -14.88 -16.95 -1.05
CA LYS A 172 -16.09 -16.08 -1.03
C LYS A 172 -17.33 -16.86 -1.39
#